data_ed0b9680d881225e0f0897a14a55f198
#
_entry.id   ed0b9680d881225e0f0897a14a55f198
#
_cell.length_a   1.000
_cell.length_b   1.000
_cell.length_c   1.000
_cell.angle_alpha   90.00
_cell.angle_beta   90.00
_cell.angle_gamma   90.00
#
_symmetry.space_group_name_H-M   'P 1'
#
loop_
_entity.id
_entity.type
_entity.pdbx_description
1 polymer ?
#
loop_
_entity_poly.entity_id
_entity_poly.type
_entity_poly.pdbx_seq_one_letter_code
_entity_poly.pdbx_strand_id
1 'polypeptide(L)'
;MDLQEELTKQLEIATWKDLGFKIFGIEVTIDECTVVSWIIMAVMTVIAILLTRNLKVQGKISKRQALLELCYEKAESFFKEIMGPKVEKYIPYLMSVALFIGASNIIGLFGMKPPTKSMQVDVAMAVMTIVLVEFNAFKDKGVLGRFKNFTKPVWIVTPINMLEIITKPLSLSMRLFGNVIGAFTIMELIKAVVPLFVPVVLSLYFDIFDGLLQAYIFVFLSALYLQEAVETEEETKARKQKKKMKKADKKAKKQAL
;
A
#
# COMPACT_ATOMS: atom_id res chain seq x y z
N MET A 1 -24.67 4.79 -32.04
CA MET A 1 -24.33 4.02 -30.85
C MET A 1 -24.14 5.05 -29.74
N ASP A 2 -24.87 4.92 -28.66
CA ASP A 2 -24.92 5.97 -27.63
C ASP A 2 -23.59 5.99 -26.88
N LEU A 3 -22.97 7.16 -26.70
CA LEU A 3 -21.68 7.35 -26.01
C LEU A 3 -21.71 6.70 -24.62
N GLN A 4 -22.89 6.68 -23.99
CA GLN A 4 -23.11 6.03 -22.71
C GLN A 4 -22.98 4.50 -22.77
N GLU A 5 -23.46 3.86 -23.84
CA GLU A 5 -23.33 2.40 -24.01
C GLU A 5 -21.87 2.00 -24.23
N GLU A 6 -21.11 2.78 -24.99
CA GLU A 6 -19.71 2.51 -25.28
C GLU A 6 -18.84 2.70 -24.03
N LEU A 7 -19.07 3.76 -23.26
CA LEU A 7 -18.43 4.00 -21.97
C LEU A 7 -18.74 2.90 -20.95
N THR A 8 -20.01 2.48 -20.86
CA THR A 8 -20.42 1.43 -19.92
C THR A 8 -19.71 0.11 -20.26
N LYS A 9 -19.65 -0.23 -21.54
CA LYS A 9 -19.01 -1.46 -22.02
C LYS A 9 -17.48 -1.47 -21.79
N GLN A 10 -16.84 -0.32 -21.88
CA GLN A 10 -15.42 -0.18 -21.62
C GLN A 10 -15.08 -0.11 -20.11
N LEU A 11 -16.03 0.36 -19.30
CA LEU A 11 -15.91 0.34 -17.83
C LEU A 11 -16.18 -1.05 -17.26
N GLU A 12 -16.94 -1.91 -17.95
CA GLU A 12 -17.15 -3.29 -17.51
C GLU A 12 -15.85 -4.08 -17.57
N ILE A 13 -15.51 -4.67 -16.40
CA ILE A 13 -14.40 -5.60 -16.29
C ILE A 13 -14.90 -6.96 -16.78
N ALA A 14 -14.26 -7.50 -17.82
CA ALA A 14 -14.62 -8.83 -18.31
C ALA A 14 -14.38 -9.88 -17.21
N THR A 15 -15.43 -10.60 -16.85
CA THR A 15 -15.35 -11.69 -15.87
C THR A 15 -15.29 -13.01 -16.64
N TRP A 16 -14.28 -13.81 -16.37
CA TRP A 16 -14.14 -15.14 -16.92
C TRP A 16 -14.90 -16.13 -16.05
N LYS A 17 -16.21 -16.29 -16.34
CA LYS A 17 -17.08 -17.18 -15.58
C LYS A 17 -16.63 -18.65 -15.59
N ASP A 18 -15.89 -19.08 -16.61
CA ASP A 18 -15.44 -20.46 -16.78
C ASP A 18 -14.31 -20.87 -15.83
N LEU A 19 -13.61 -19.91 -15.20
CA LEU A 19 -12.53 -20.13 -14.23
C LEU A 19 -12.97 -19.90 -12.78
N GLY A 20 -14.25 -19.62 -12.55
CA GLY A 20 -14.79 -19.42 -11.21
C GLY A 20 -14.87 -20.74 -10.42
N PHE A 21 -14.48 -20.71 -9.14
CA PHE A 21 -14.71 -21.84 -8.21
C PHE A 21 -15.65 -21.40 -7.11
N LYS A 22 -16.43 -22.35 -6.61
CA LYS A 22 -17.31 -22.13 -5.46
C LYS A 22 -16.55 -22.47 -4.18
N ILE A 23 -16.31 -21.46 -3.34
CA ILE A 23 -15.74 -21.64 -2.01
C ILE A 23 -16.81 -21.25 -1.00
N PHE A 24 -17.21 -22.15 -0.10
CA PHE A 24 -18.22 -21.91 0.93
C PHE A 24 -19.56 -21.33 0.42
N GLY A 25 -19.98 -21.67 -0.81
CA GLY A 25 -21.24 -21.18 -1.39
C GLY A 25 -21.14 -19.77 -2.06
N ILE A 26 -19.98 -19.16 -2.06
CA ILE A 26 -19.70 -17.89 -2.74
C ILE A 26 -19.08 -18.22 -4.10
N GLU A 27 -19.67 -17.73 -5.18
CA GLU A 27 -19.08 -17.85 -6.52
C GLU A 27 -17.94 -16.81 -6.63
N VAL A 28 -16.72 -17.31 -6.66
CA VAL A 28 -15.52 -16.49 -6.90
C VAL A 28 -15.27 -16.47 -8.41
N THR A 29 -15.57 -15.36 -9.05
CA THR A 29 -15.25 -15.13 -10.46
C THR A 29 -13.86 -14.54 -10.57
N ILE A 30 -13.07 -15.00 -11.54
CA ILE A 30 -11.75 -14.44 -11.81
C ILE A 30 -11.92 -13.32 -12.84
N ASP A 31 -11.60 -12.10 -12.44
CA ASP A 31 -11.62 -10.93 -13.29
C ASP A 31 -10.35 -10.84 -14.14
N GLU A 32 -10.44 -10.22 -15.31
CA GLU A 32 -9.31 -9.92 -16.18
C GLU A 32 -8.18 -9.19 -15.41
N CYS A 33 -8.54 -8.24 -14.55
CA CYS A 33 -7.60 -7.50 -13.72
C CYS A 33 -6.80 -8.40 -12.76
N THR A 34 -7.42 -9.46 -12.24
CA THR A 34 -6.75 -10.44 -11.38
C THR A 34 -5.71 -11.24 -12.15
N VAL A 35 -6.02 -11.67 -13.37
CA VAL A 35 -5.08 -12.39 -14.25
C VAL A 35 -3.90 -11.49 -14.62
N VAL A 36 -4.17 -10.23 -14.97
CA VAL A 36 -3.11 -9.24 -15.26
C VAL A 36 -2.23 -9.02 -14.01
N SER A 37 -2.79 -8.99 -12.81
CA SER A 37 -2.03 -8.91 -11.55
C SER A 37 -1.04 -10.08 -11.41
N TRP A 38 -1.48 -11.31 -11.71
CA TRP A 38 -0.60 -12.48 -11.65
C TRP A 38 0.52 -12.42 -12.69
N ILE A 39 0.22 -11.94 -13.90
CA ILE A 39 1.23 -11.75 -14.94
C ILE A 39 2.27 -10.72 -14.49
N ILE A 40 1.84 -9.58 -13.95
CA ILE A 40 2.75 -8.55 -13.43
C ILE A 40 3.64 -9.12 -12.33
N MET A 41 3.07 -9.82 -11.36
CA MET A 41 3.84 -10.43 -10.27
C MET A 41 4.85 -11.45 -10.79
N ALA A 42 4.46 -12.29 -11.75
CA ALA A 42 5.36 -13.27 -12.36
C ALA A 42 6.50 -12.57 -13.11
N VAL A 43 6.21 -11.58 -13.95
CA VAL A 43 7.20 -10.82 -14.71
C VAL A 43 8.15 -10.08 -13.76
N MET A 44 7.64 -9.41 -12.74
CA MET A 44 8.47 -8.71 -11.75
C MET A 44 9.38 -9.68 -10.99
N THR A 45 8.87 -10.85 -10.62
CA THR A 45 9.66 -11.89 -9.94
C THR A 45 10.78 -12.39 -10.84
N VAL A 46 10.49 -12.66 -12.12
CA VAL A 46 11.51 -13.07 -13.08
C VAL A 46 12.56 -11.97 -13.27
N ILE A 47 12.15 -10.72 -13.44
CA ILE A 47 13.05 -9.56 -13.55
C ILE A 47 13.91 -9.45 -12.28
N ALA A 48 13.34 -9.56 -11.09
CA ALA A 48 14.08 -9.51 -9.83
C ALA A 48 15.13 -10.64 -9.77
N ILE A 49 14.78 -11.87 -10.12
CA ILE A 49 15.71 -13.00 -10.15
C ILE A 49 16.84 -12.75 -11.15
N LEU A 50 16.53 -12.27 -12.37
CA LEU A 50 17.53 -11.97 -13.39
C LEU A 50 18.46 -10.83 -12.97
N LEU A 51 17.94 -9.80 -12.30
CA LEU A 51 18.71 -8.66 -11.83
C LEU A 51 19.61 -9.02 -10.64
N THR A 52 19.13 -9.86 -9.73
CA THR A 52 19.87 -10.27 -8.53
C THR A 52 20.79 -11.46 -8.76
N ARG A 53 20.68 -12.12 -9.92
CA ARG A 53 21.56 -13.23 -10.28
C ARG A 53 23.00 -12.76 -10.42
N ASN A 54 23.95 -13.47 -9.78
CA ASN A 54 25.38 -13.20 -9.80
C ASN A 54 25.83 -11.89 -9.12
N LEU A 55 25.13 -11.44 -8.08
CA LEU A 55 25.63 -10.37 -7.23
C LEU A 55 26.86 -10.85 -6.44
N LYS A 56 27.90 -10.04 -6.41
CA LYS A 56 29.16 -10.35 -5.71
C LYS A 56 29.27 -9.51 -4.44
N VAL A 57 29.57 -10.17 -3.32
CA VAL A 57 29.77 -9.49 -2.02
C VAL A 57 31.18 -8.91 -1.92
N GLN A 58 32.17 -9.51 -2.64
CA GLN A 58 33.57 -9.07 -2.64
C GLN A 58 34.13 -9.03 -4.06
N GLY A 59 34.97 -8.03 -4.35
CA GLY A 59 35.68 -7.87 -5.61
C GLY A 59 35.17 -6.71 -6.48
N LYS A 60 35.50 -6.72 -7.79
CA LYS A 60 35.03 -5.69 -8.71
C LYS A 60 33.51 -5.80 -8.93
N ILE A 61 32.81 -4.79 -8.47
CA ILE A 61 31.34 -4.66 -8.60
C ILE A 61 30.99 -4.30 -10.06
N SER A 62 30.02 -4.98 -10.63
CA SER A 62 29.50 -4.68 -11.96
C SER A 62 28.72 -3.36 -11.94
N LYS A 63 28.78 -2.57 -13.03
CA LYS A 63 27.98 -1.34 -13.18
C LYS A 63 26.48 -1.57 -12.92
N ARG A 64 25.96 -2.74 -13.32
CA ARG A 64 24.57 -3.15 -13.06
C ARG A 64 24.29 -3.31 -11.57
N GLN A 65 25.18 -3.96 -10.83
CA GLN A 65 25.08 -4.13 -9.39
C GLN A 65 25.14 -2.79 -8.66
N ALA A 66 26.10 -1.93 -9.02
CA ALA A 66 26.23 -0.60 -8.43
C ALA A 66 24.95 0.26 -8.63
N LEU A 67 24.31 0.16 -9.81
CA LEU A 67 23.05 0.84 -10.08
C LEU A 67 21.90 0.32 -9.20
N LEU A 68 21.80 -1.01 -9.05
CA LEU A 68 20.78 -1.64 -8.21
C LEU A 68 20.96 -1.28 -6.73
N GLU A 69 22.19 -1.33 -6.24
CA GLU A 69 22.54 -0.95 -4.88
C GLU A 69 22.21 0.53 -4.63
N LEU A 70 22.56 1.42 -5.56
CA LEU A 70 22.25 2.85 -5.46
C LEU A 70 20.73 3.11 -5.42
N CYS A 71 19.95 2.42 -6.28
CA CYS A 71 18.49 2.54 -6.27
C CYS A 71 17.90 2.03 -4.95
N TYR A 72 18.41 0.90 -4.46
CA TYR A 72 17.96 0.33 -3.19
C TYR A 72 18.31 1.23 -2.00
N GLU A 73 19.54 1.72 -1.91
CA GLU A 73 19.99 2.63 -0.84
C GLU A 73 19.18 3.93 -0.81
N LYS A 74 18.91 4.53 -1.98
CA LYS A 74 18.08 5.74 -2.05
C LYS A 74 16.65 5.48 -1.59
N ALA A 75 16.05 4.38 -2.02
CA ALA A 75 14.70 4.01 -1.59
C ALA A 75 14.69 3.68 -0.08
N GLU A 76 15.66 2.92 0.40
CA GLU A 76 15.81 2.59 1.82
C GLU A 76 15.98 3.84 2.67
N SER A 77 16.88 4.76 2.25
CA SER A 77 17.10 6.04 2.94
C SER A 77 15.84 6.87 3.04
N PHE A 78 15.09 6.97 1.93
CA PHE A 78 13.80 7.66 1.89
C PHE A 78 12.80 7.07 2.91
N PHE A 79 12.66 5.74 2.95
CA PHE A 79 11.75 5.11 3.91
C PHE A 79 12.25 5.23 5.36
N LYS A 80 13.56 5.15 5.60
CA LYS A 80 14.13 5.32 6.94
C LYS A 80 13.85 6.71 7.50
N GLU A 81 13.92 7.74 6.66
CA GLU A 81 13.61 9.11 7.06
C GLU A 81 12.15 9.27 7.50
N ILE A 82 11.22 8.61 6.81
CA ILE A 82 9.78 8.67 7.14
C ILE A 82 9.44 7.81 8.35
N MET A 83 9.95 6.57 8.40
CA MET A 83 9.45 5.53 9.30
C MET A 83 10.23 5.45 10.62
N GLY A 84 11.45 5.94 10.65
CA GLY A 84 12.36 5.76 11.78
C GLY A 84 12.87 4.30 11.94
N PRO A 85 13.83 4.08 12.85
CA PRO A 85 14.64 2.84 12.89
C PRO A 85 13.86 1.56 13.27
N LYS A 86 12.72 1.70 13.96
CA LYS A 86 11.98 0.52 14.46
C LYS A 86 11.16 -0.20 13.37
N VAL A 87 10.89 0.45 12.27
CA VAL A 87 9.98 -0.04 11.22
C VAL A 87 10.73 -0.41 9.94
N GLU A 88 12.07 -0.29 9.96
CA GLU A 88 12.97 -0.62 8.83
C GLU A 88 12.73 -2.01 8.23
N LYS A 89 12.36 -2.98 9.05
CA LYS A 89 12.05 -4.36 8.60
C LYS A 89 10.90 -4.45 7.58
N TYR A 90 10.08 -3.41 7.44
CA TYR A 90 8.95 -3.37 6.49
C TYR A 90 9.30 -2.63 5.20
N ILE A 91 10.48 -2.04 5.10
CA ILE A 91 10.94 -1.34 3.89
C ILE A 91 10.86 -2.25 2.64
N PRO A 92 11.34 -3.51 2.65
CA PRO A 92 11.23 -4.38 1.48
C PRO A 92 9.79 -4.63 1.04
N TYR A 93 8.85 -4.76 1.99
CA TYR A 93 7.44 -4.89 1.69
C TYR A 93 6.89 -3.64 0.99
N LEU A 94 7.15 -2.47 1.54
CA LEU A 94 6.69 -1.20 0.97
C LEU A 94 7.28 -0.95 -0.42
N MET A 95 8.56 -1.28 -0.62
CA MET A 95 9.19 -1.22 -1.94
C MET A 95 8.52 -2.16 -2.94
N SER A 96 8.19 -3.38 -2.53
CA SER A 96 7.49 -4.35 -3.39
C SER A 96 6.09 -3.86 -3.78
N VAL A 97 5.36 -3.26 -2.85
CA VAL A 97 4.04 -2.67 -3.12
C VAL A 97 4.16 -1.46 -4.05
N ALA A 98 5.16 -0.57 -3.83
CA ALA A 98 5.42 0.57 -4.71
C ALA A 98 5.69 0.13 -6.15
N LEU A 99 6.55 -0.88 -6.32
CA LEU A 99 6.88 -1.45 -7.63
C LEU A 99 5.67 -2.11 -8.29
N PHE A 100 4.85 -2.84 -7.53
CA PHE A 100 3.64 -3.47 -8.05
C PHE A 100 2.63 -2.43 -8.53
N ILE A 101 2.34 -1.39 -7.74
CA ILE A 101 1.40 -0.33 -8.14
C ILE A 101 1.95 0.44 -9.34
N GLY A 102 3.24 0.79 -9.33
CA GLY A 102 3.89 1.46 -10.45
C GLY A 102 3.84 0.64 -11.74
N ALA A 103 4.16 -0.65 -11.69
CA ALA A 103 4.07 -1.56 -12.83
C ALA A 103 2.62 -1.74 -13.32
N SER A 104 1.66 -1.81 -12.37
CA SER A 104 0.22 -1.92 -12.69
C SER A 104 -0.29 -0.72 -13.45
N ASN A 105 0.17 0.49 -13.13
CA ASN A 105 -0.24 1.69 -13.84
C ASN A 105 0.45 1.81 -15.22
N ILE A 106 1.74 1.49 -15.30
CA ILE A 106 2.49 1.51 -16.57
C ILE A 106 1.90 0.53 -17.61
N ILE A 107 1.30 -0.58 -17.17
CA ILE A 107 0.73 -1.58 -18.09
C ILE A 107 -0.44 -1.01 -18.90
N GLY A 108 -1.09 0.06 -18.42
CA GLY A 108 -2.10 0.82 -19.15
C GLY A 108 -1.59 1.36 -20.49
N LEU A 109 -0.32 1.76 -20.58
CA LEU A 109 0.32 2.21 -21.82
C LEU A 109 0.36 1.14 -22.91
N PHE A 110 0.36 -0.14 -22.53
CA PHE A 110 0.35 -1.27 -23.45
C PHE A 110 -1.08 -1.67 -23.89
N GLY A 111 -2.08 -0.87 -23.53
CA GLY A 111 -3.49 -1.13 -23.88
C GLY A 111 -4.15 -2.24 -23.04
N MET A 112 -3.47 -2.75 -22.01
CA MET A 112 -4.05 -3.71 -21.07
C MET A 112 -4.76 -2.96 -19.94
N LYS A 113 -5.84 -3.55 -19.41
CA LYS A 113 -6.54 -2.95 -18.27
C LYS A 113 -5.67 -3.05 -17.02
N PRO A 114 -5.33 -1.94 -16.36
CA PRO A 114 -4.52 -1.98 -15.16
C PRO A 114 -5.24 -2.71 -14.03
N PRO A 115 -4.56 -3.56 -13.24
CA PRO A 115 -5.15 -4.22 -12.06
C PRO A 115 -5.83 -3.27 -11.09
N THR A 116 -5.27 -2.09 -10.91
CA THR A 116 -5.78 -1.01 -10.06
C THR A 116 -7.12 -0.38 -10.56
N LYS A 117 -7.63 -0.81 -11.71
CA LYS A 117 -9.01 -0.52 -12.16
C LYS A 117 -10.04 -1.37 -11.40
N SER A 118 -9.64 -2.50 -10.82
CA SER A 118 -10.52 -3.36 -10.03
C SER A 118 -10.49 -2.94 -8.56
N MET A 119 -11.63 -2.49 -8.05
CA MET A 119 -11.77 -2.14 -6.62
C MET A 119 -11.40 -3.31 -5.70
N GLN A 120 -11.60 -4.56 -6.13
CA GLN A 120 -11.25 -5.75 -5.37
C GLN A 120 -9.75 -5.84 -5.13
N VAL A 121 -8.92 -5.58 -6.15
CA VAL A 121 -7.46 -5.58 -6.06
C VAL A 121 -6.98 -4.47 -5.12
N ASP A 122 -7.56 -3.27 -5.25
CA ASP A 122 -7.18 -2.13 -4.42
C ASP A 122 -7.55 -2.33 -2.95
N VAL A 123 -8.75 -2.87 -2.69
CA VAL A 123 -9.18 -3.24 -1.33
C VAL A 123 -8.28 -4.34 -0.77
N ALA A 124 -7.93 -5.35 -1.56
CA ALA A 124 -7.04 -6.43 -1.11
C ALA A 124 -5.66 -5.89 -0.69
N MET A 125 -5.06 -4.98 -1.47
CA MET A 125 -3.79 -4.33 -1.13
C MET A 125 -3.88 -3.46 0.13
N ALA A 126 -4.95 -2.67 0.23
CA ALA A 126 -5.17 -1.81 1.39
C ALA A 126 -5.40 -2.64 2.67
N VAL A 127 -6.22 -3.70 2.60
CA VAL A 127 -6.45 -4.62 3.71
C VAL A 127 -5.17 -5.35 4.12
N MET A 128 -4.38 -5.85 3.16
CA MET A 128 -3.09 -6.49 3.44
C MET A 128 -2.16 -5.54 4.20
N THR A 129 -2.08 -4.28 3.79
CA THR A 129 -1.28 -3.26 4.47
C THR A 129 -1.77 -3.01 5.90
N ILE A 130 -3.08 -2.84 6.11
CA ILE A 130 -3.64 -2.59 7.45
C ILE A 130 -3.51 -3.82 8.35
N VAL A 131 -3.70 -5.04 7.83
CA VAL A 131 -3.44 -6.26 8.59
C VAL A 131 -1.98 -6.31 9.06
N LEU A 132 -1.02 -5.91 8.21
CA LEU A 132 0.38 -5.82 8.59
C LEU A 132 0.60 -4.78 9.71
N VAL A 133 -0.02 -3.60 9.60
CA VAL A 133 0.01 -2.53 10.61
C VAL A 133 -0.55 -3.02 11.94
N GLU A 134 -1.73 -3.62 11.92
CA GLU A 134 -2.39 -4.14 13.12
C GLU A 134 -1.62 -5.31 13.74
N PHE A 135 -1.13 -6.24 12.92
CA PHE A 135 -0.31 -7.35 13.39
C PHE A 135 0.94 -6.86 14.13
N ASN A 136 1.60 -5.82 13.60
CA ASN A 136 2.74 -5.21 14.27
C ASN A 136 2.34 -4.56 15.60
N ALA A 137 1.21 -3.84 15.62
CA ALA A 137 0.67 -3.25 16.83
C ALA A 137 0.31 -4.30 17.91
N PHE A 138 -0.25 -5.45 17.50
CA PHE A 138 -0.55 -6.56 18.41
C PHE A 138 0.70 -7.26 18.94
N LYS A 139 1.71 -7.48 18.08
CA LYS A 139 2.96 -8.13 18.47
C LYS A 139 3.70 -7.35 19.55
N ASP A 140 3.69 -6.04 19.44
CA ASP A 140 4.47 -5.18 20.33
C ASP A 140 3.71 -4.82 21.62
N LYS A 141 2.38 -4.69 21.58
CA LYS A 141 1.53 -4.26 22.71
C LYS A 141 0.82 -5.40 23.43
N GLY A 142 0.73 -6.55 22.78
CA GLY A 142 -0.15 -7.64 23.21
C GLY A 142 -1.63 -7.27 23.02
N VAL A 143 -2.51 -8.28 22.99
CA VAL A 143 -3.95 -8.12 22.73
C VAL A 143 -4.62 -7.15 23.75
N LEU A 144 -4.37 -7.36 25.05
CA LEU A 144 -4.91 -6.48 26.10
C LEU A 144 -4.33 -5.05 26.04
N GLY A 145 -3.07 -4.90 25.62
CA GLY A 145 -2.45 -3.58 25.47
C GLY A 145 -3.06 -2.77 24.34
N ARG A 146 -3.42 -3.43 23.23
CA ARG A 146 -4.06 -2.79 22.09
C ARG A 146 -5.47 -2.29 22.44
N PHE A 147 -6.31 -3.15 23.04
CA PHE A 147 -7.65 -2.73 23.50
C PHE A 147 -7.59 -1.58 24.53
N LYS A 148 -6.62 -1.61 25.45
CA LYS A 148 -6.45 -0.52 26.41
C LYS A 148 -5.94 0.77 25.76
N ASN A 149 -5.37 0.70 24.58
CA ASN A 149 -4.89 1.87 23.84
C ASN A 149 -6.04 2.56 23.08
N PHE A 150 -7.05 1.82 22.64
CA PHE A 150 -8.25 2.40 22.03
C PHE A 150 -9.04 3.31 23.01
N THR A 151 -8.95 3.04 24.31
CA THR A 151 -9.62 3.83 25.37
C THR A 151 -8.81 5.03 25.85
N LYS A 152 -7.70 5.38 25.21
CA LYS A 152 -6.87 6.54 25.60
C LYS A 152 -6.93 7.63 24.53
N PRO A 153 -6.86 8.90 24.94
CA PRO A 153 -6.68 9.45 26.29
C PRO A 153 -7.96 9.45 27.14
N VAL A 154 -9.14 9.44 26.51
CA VAL A 154 -10.45 9.48 27.17
C VAL A 154 -11.36 8.43 26.53
N TRP A 155 -12.23 7.80 27.28
CA TRP A 155 -13.15 6.75 26.82
C TRP A 155 -14.06 7.19 25.64
N ILE A 156 -14.41 8.47 25.57
CA ILE A 156 -15.20 9.08 24.47
C ILE A 156 -14.51 8.95 23.09
N VAL A 157 -13.17 8.84 23.03
CA VAL A 157 -12.40 8.71 21.78
C VAL A 157 -12.38 7.26 21.23
N THR A 158 -12.82 6.29 22.02
CA THR A 158 -12.83 4.88 21.62
C THR A 158 -13.56 4.60 20.32
N PRO A 159 -14.79 5.12 20.06
CA PRO A 159 -15.48 4.91 18.80
C PRO A 159 -14.70 5.45 17.59
N ILE A 160 -14.05 6.61 17.76
CA ILE A 160 -13.25 7.25 16.71
C ILE A 160 -12.04 6.37 16.36
N ASN A 161 -11.31 5.88 17.36
CA ASN A 161 -10.16 4.99 17.16
C ASN A 161 -10.55 3.64 16.54
N MET A 162 -11.76 3.14 16.81
CA MET A 162 -12.29 1.94 16.13
C MET A 162 -12.65 2.22 14.67
N LEU A 163 -13.25 3.39 14.40
CA LEU A 163 -13.55 3.80 13.03
C LEU A 163 -12.28 3.95 12.17
N GLU A 164 -11.17 4.39 12.75
CA GLU A 164 -9.89 4.52 12.04
C GLU A 164 -9.41 3.20 11.42
N ILE A 165 -9.65 2.06 12.05
CA ILE A 165 -9.26 0.74 11.52
C ILE A 165 -9.96 0.46 10.19
N ILE A 166 -11.19 0.94 10.02
CA ILE A 166 -11.99 0.74 8.80
C ILE A 166 -11.73 1.87 7.80
N THR A 167 -11.61 3.11 8.28
CA THR A 167 -11.44 4.26 7.40
C THR A 167 -10.06 4.33 6.75
N LYS A 168 -9.00 3.85 7.42
CA LYS A 168 -7.64 3.80 6.85
C LYS A 168 -7.57 2.93 5.58
N PRO A 169 -7.97 1.65 5.58
CA PRO A 169 -7.97 0.84 4.36
C PRO A 169 -8.96 1.36 3.31
N LEU A 170 -10.13 1.84 3.74
CA LEU A 170 -11.11 2.41 2.83
C LEU A 170 -10.56 3.64 2.10
N SER A 171 -9.90 4.55 2.83
CA SER A 171 -9.29 5.74 2.23
C SER A 171 -8.17 5.39 1.25
N LEU A 172 -7.33 4.38 1.56
CA LEU A 172 -6.27 3.92 0.68
C LEU A 172 -6.83 3.31 -0.61
N SER A 173 -7.79 2.40 -0.51
CA SER A 173 -8.38 1.72 -1.66
C SER A 173 -9.19 2.67 -2.54
N MET A 174 -10.03 3.53 -1.94
CA MET A 174 -10.84 4.49 -2.69
C MET A 174 -9.99 5.52 -3.42
N ARG A 175 -8.87 5.92 -2.87
CA ARG A 175 -7.95 6.84 -3.51
C ARG A 175 -7.30 6.21 -4.74
N LEU A 176 -6.81 4.97 -4.61
CA LEU A 176 -6.19 4.24 -5.73
C LEU A 176 -7.21 4.00 -6.84
N PHE A 177 -8.36 3.43 -6.50
CA PHE A 177 -9.45 3.17 -7.40
C PHE A 177 -10.00 4.44 -8.08
N GLY A 178 -10.27 5.49 -7.30
CA GLY A 178 -10.82 6.75 -7.81
C GLY A 178 -9.90 7.44 -8.80
N ASN A 179 -8.61 7.40 -8.56
CA ASN A 179 -7.61 7.98 -9.46
C ASN A 179 -7.59 7.25 -10.81
N VAL A 180 -7.51 5.93 -10.78
CA VAL A 180 -7.43 5.09 -11.99
C VAL A 180 -8.72 5.16 -12.80
N ILE A 181 -9.89 5.07 -12.15
CA ILE A 181 -11.20 5.20 -12.83
C ILE A 181 -11.39 6.61 -13.40
N GLY A 182 -10.99 7.64 -12.65
CA GLY A 182 -11.06 9.03 -13.10
C GLY A 182 -10.22 9.27 -14.35
N ALA A 183 -8.95 8.85 -14.31
CA ALA A 183 -8.05 8.95 -15.45
C ALA A 183 -8.58 8.18 -16.68
N PHE A 184 -9.03 6.94 -16.45
CA PHE A 184 -9.60 6.12 -17.52
C PHE A 184 -10.84 6.75 -18.16
N THR A 185 -11.77 7.25 -17.34
CA THR A 185 -13.01 7.88 -17.84
C THR A 185 -12.72 9.15 -18.64
N ILE A 186 -11.82 10.01 -18.14
CA ILE A 186 -11.38 11.22 -18.83
C ILE A 186 -10.73 10.85 -20.17
N MET A 187 -9.88 9.83 -20.17
CA MET A 187 -9.20 9.38 -21.39
C MET A 187 -10.18 8.90 -22.45
N GLU A 188 -11.20 8.11 -22.08
CA GLU A 188 -12.19 7.62 -23.01
C GLU A 188 -13.07 8.75 -23.58
N LEU A 189 -13.43 9.75 -22.75
CA LEU A 189 -14.15 10.94 -23.22
C LEU A 189 -13.33 11.74 -24.23
N ILE A 190 -12.03 11.90 -24.00
CA ILE A 190 -11.15 12.65 -24.90
C ILE A 190 -10.93 11.90 -26.20
N LYS A 191 -10.77 10.58 -26.17
CA LYS A 191 -10.69 9.75 -27.39
C LYS A 191 -11.93 9.88 -28.26
N ALA A 192 -13.11 10.03 -27.66
CA ALA A 192 -14.36 10.22 -28.40
C ALA A 192 -14.43 11.57 -29.13
N VAL A 193 -13.76 12.61 -28.62
CA VAL A 193 -13.79 13.97 -29.19
C VAL A 193 -12.60 14.22 -30.13
N VAL A 194 -11.39 13.81 -29.73
CA VAL A 194 -10.13 14.03 -30.47
C VAL A 194 -9.33 12.74 -30.49
N PRO A 195 -9.49 11.88 -31.48
CA PRO A 195 -9.03 10.50 -31.40
C PRO A 195 -7.52 10.28 -31.54
N LEU A 196 -6.71 11.24 -31.99
CA LEU A 196 -5.36 10.91 -32.44
C LEU A 196 -4.22 11.49 -31.61
N PHE A 197 -4.15 12.78 -31.35
CA PHE A 197 -2.96 13.41 -30.79
C PHE A 197 -3.04 13.67 -29.28
N VAL A 198 -4.17 14.18 -28.84
CA VAL A 198 -4.40 14.57 -27.45
C VAL A 198 -4.41 13.35 -26.49
N PRO A 199 -5.06 12.22 -26.85
CA PRO A 199 -5.05 11.04 -25.97
C PRO A 199 -3.65 10.48 -25.69
N VAL A 200 -2.75 10.48 -26.69
CA VAL A 200 -1.38 9.96 -26.51
C VAL A 200 -0.58 10.78 -25.51
N VAL A 201 -0.67 12.11 -25.56
CA VAL A 201 0.04 12.99 -24.61
C VAL A 201 -0.55 12.85 -23.21
N LEU A 202 -1.88 12.75 -23.12
CA LEU A 202 -2.56 12.60 -21.83
C LEU A 202 -2.40 11.21 -21.23
N SER A 203 -2.29 10.13 -22.03
CA SER A 203 -1.99 8.81 -21.49
C SER A 203 -0.61 8.76 -20.86
N LEU A 204 0.38 9.39 -21.47
CA LEU A 204 1.70 9.56 -20.85
C LEU A 204 1.62 10.27 -19.49
N TYR A 205 0.78 11.30 -19.38
CA TYR A 205 0.58 11.99 -18.12
C TYR A 205 -0.14 11.12 -17.08
N PHE A 206 -1.29 10.54 -17.43
CA PHE A 206 -2.10 9.78 -16.48
C PHE A 206 -1.46 8.43 -16.11
N ASP A 207 -0.93 7.69 -17.08
CA ASP A 207 -0.42 6.34 -16.83
C ASP A 207 0.98 6.37 -16.18
N ILE A 208 1.84 7.33 -16.55
CA ILE A 208 3.19 7.42 -15.97
C ILE A 208 3.22 8.34 -14.76
N PHE A 209 2.92 9.63 -14.95
CA PHE A 209 3.13 10.61 -13.88
C PHE A 209 2.15 10.39 -12.74
N ASP A 210 0.86 10.36 -13.02
CA ASP A 210 -0.17 10.17 -12.01
C ASP A 210 -0.09 8.76 -11.39
N GLY A 211 0.17 7.74 -12.21
CA GLY A 211 0.38 6.38 -11.75
C GLY A 211 1.56 6.21 -10.80
N LEU A 212 2.70 6.83 -11.08
CA LEU A 212 3.86 6.83 -10.17
C LEU A 212 3.61 7.66 -8.91
N LEU A 213 2.95 8.81 -9.05
CA LEU A 213 2.57 9.64 -7.93
C LEU A 213 1.61 8.88 -6.99
N GLN A 214 0.68 8.13 -7.54
CA GLN A 214 -0.25 7.30 -6.77
C GLN A 214 0.46 6.16 -6.03
N ALA A 215 1.43 5.48 -6.68
CA ALA A 215 2.25 4.48 -6.02
C ALA A 215 3.02 5.09 -4.83
N TYR A 216 3.60 6.27 -5.03
CA TYR A 216 4.28 7.03 -3.99
C TYR A 216 3.36 7.36 -2.82
N ILE A 217 2.17 7.94 -3.09
CA ILE A 217 1.22 8.35 -2.04
C ILE A 217 0.72 7.13 -1.25
N PHE A 218 0.39 6.03 -1.92
CA PHE A 218 -0.07 4.81 -1.27
C PHE A 218 0.96 4.28 -0.27
N VAL A 219 2.21 4.18 -0.71
CA VAL A 219 3.30 3.65 0.11
C VAL A 219 3.72 4.62 1.21
N PHE A 220 3.71 5.92 0.93
CA PHE A 220 3.97 6.97 1.92
C PHE A 220 2.94 6.92 3.07
N LEU A 221 1.65 6.84 2.75
CA LEU A 221 0.61 6.72 3.78
C LEU A 221 0.70 5.40 4.54
N SER A 222 1.02 4.30 3.84
CA SER A 222 1.26 3.00 4.49
C SER A 222 2.43 3.06 5.48
N ALA A 223 3.51 3.76 5.11
CA ALA A 223 4.66 4.01 5.98
C ALA A 223 4.27 4.84 7.21
N LEU A 224 3.48 5.90 7.03
CA LEU A 224 2.97 6.72 8.13
C LEU A 224 2.09 5.91 9.08
N TYR A 225 1.20 5.05 8.57
CA TYR A 225 0.38 4.20 9.42
C TYR A 225 1.21 3.18 10.22
N LEU A 226 2.26 2.63 9.60
CA LEU A 226 3.22 1.76 10.31
C LEU A 226 3.97 2.53 11.40
N GLN A 227 4.43 3.73 11.12
CA GLN A 227 5.09 4.60 12.08
C GLN A 227 4.17 4.94 13.26
N GLU A 228 2.95 5.39 13.00
CA GLU A 228 1.95 5.70 14.03
C GLU A 228 1.65 4.49 14.95
N ALA A 229 1.58 3.29 14.38
CA ALA A 229 1.38 2.07 15.14
C ALA A 229 2.52 1.82 16.15
N VAL A 230 3.75 2.24 15.83
CA VAL A 230 4.96 2.08 16.67
C VAL A 230 5.15 3.25 17.64
N GLU A 231 4.95 4.49 17.22
CA GLU A 231 5.12 5.69 18.06
C GLU A 231 4.21 5.65 19.29
N THR A 232 2.99 5.16 19.15
CA THR A 232 2.09 4.94 20.30
C THR A 232 2.71 4.02 21.35
N GLU A 233 3.69 3.19 20.98
CA GLU A 233 4.46 2.38 21.92
C GLU A 233 5.46 3.18 22.74
N GLU A 234 6.18 4.13 22.16
CA GLU A 234 7.14 4.97 22.88
C GLU A 234 6.45 5.81 23.94
N GLU A 235 5.32 6.41 23.60
CA GLU A 235 4.51 7.13 24.60
C GLU A 235 4.01 6.19 25.70
N THR A 236 3.64 4.95 25.38
CA THR A 236 3.21 3.97 26.37
C THR A 236 4.39 3.51 27.26
N LYS A 237 5.58 3.35 26.69
CA LYS A 237 6.81 3.00 27.46
C LYS A 237 7.25 4.18 28.33
N ALA A 238 7.26 5.39 27.81
CA ALA A 238 7.57 6.59 28.59
C ALA A 238 6.57 6.83 29.73
N ARG A 239 5.28 6.58 29.51
CA ARG A 239 4.26 6.61 30.57
C ARG A 239 4.43 5.51 31.61
N LYS A 240 4.84 4.29 31.20
CA LYS A 240 5.15 3.19 32.15
C LYS A 240 6.36 3.54 33.00
N GLN A 241 7.40 4.14 32.43
CA GLN A 241 8.55 4.61 33.18
C GLN A 241 8.20 5.73 34.15
N LYS A 242 7.44 6.75 33.71
CA LYS A 242 6.94 7.81 34.62
C LYS A 242 6.06 7.27 35.74
N LYS A 243 5.25 6.24 35.49
CA LYS A 243 4.46 5.59 36.56
C LYS A 243 5.32 4.77 37.52
N LYS A 244 6.39 4.10 37.06
CA LYS A 244 7.32 3.40 37.92
C LYS A 244 8.11 4.37 38.79
N MET A 245 8.57 5.49 38.24
CA MET A 245 9.25 6.56 39.00
C MET A 245 8.33 7.16 40.06
N LYS A 246 7.08 7.51 39.72
CA LYS A 246 6.12 8.02 40.72
C LYS A 246 5.76 7.00 41.83
N LYS A 247 5.76 5.70 41.52
CA LYS A 247 5.56 4.65 42.53
C LYS A 247 6.78 4.47 43.44
N ALA A 248 7.99 4.59 42.91
CA ALA A 248 9.22 4.54 43.65
C ALA A 248 9.33 5.76 44.60
N ASP A 249 9.03 6.93 44.11
CA ASP A 249 9.00 8.19 44.89
C ASP A 249 7.98 8.16 46.04
N LYS A 250 6.77 7.60 45.78
CA LYS A 250 5.77 7.38 46.85
C LYS A 250 6.19 6.35 47.88
N LYS A 251 6.94 5.30 47.48
CA LYS A 251 7.48 4.32 48.44
C LYS A 251 8.60 4.93 49.29
N ALA A 252 9.50 5.70 48.67
CA ALA A 252 10.58 6.39 49.38
C ALA A 252 10.03 7.41 50.41
N LYS A 253 9.00 8.20 50.05
CA LYS A 253 8.33 9.12 51.00
C LYS A 253 7.59 8.41 52.13
N LYS A 254 7.11 7.17 51.94
CA LYS A 254 6.41 6.40 52.95
C LYS A 254 7.39 5.69 53.91
N GLN A 255 8.65 5.53 53.55
CA GLN A 255 9.74 4.96 54.38
C GLN A 255 10.49 6.03 55.14
N ALA A 256 10.33 7.30 54.78
CA ALA A 256 10.98 8.45 55.44
C ALA A 256 10.07 9.16 56.45
N LEU A 257 8.84 8.69 56.69
CA LEU A 257 7.86 9.09 57.70
C LEU A 257 7.70 7.97 58.75
#